data_3641fde919a3f1ac0da14f7361553911
#
_entry.id   3641fde919a3f1ac0da14f7361553911
#
_cell.length_a   1.000
_cell.length_b   1.000
_cell.length_c   1.000
_cell.angle_alpha   90.00
_cell.angle_beta   90.00
_cell.angle_gamma   90.00
#
_symmetry.space_group_name_H-M   'P 1'
#
loop_
_entity.id
_entity.type
_entity.pdbx_description
1 polymer ?
#
loop_
_entity_poly.entity_id
_entity_poly.type
_entity_poly.pdbx_seq_one_letter_code
_entity_poly.pdbx_strand_id
1 'polypeptide(L)'
;MKNNIDYILYDLSPNVGGLNEVVLMSSDYFIVPVAPDFFCWQAIRSLSKNIPRWHKELALFKENNDGNSSQSIKNAPQFLGMIQQRYRPRKGAPVKSFEKWMAAIRDAVDSILVPNLEKITCIIPRDKVQHAINKTTVSGDLSAYDLAHISDFNSLIAISQQLATPVFSISDQQIRDSGQFGHALNTMKSSRDAFNEQFKGLAQRVLELTK
;
A
#
# COMPACT_ATOMS: atom_id res chain seq x y z
N MET A 1 -23.23 -22.37 -2.66
CA MET A 1 -23.30 -20.94 -3.04
C MET A 1 -21.98 -20.58 -3.70
N LYS A 2 -21.96 -20.12 -4.96
CA LYS A 2 -20.76 -19.54 -5.55
C LYS A 2 -20.62 -18.15 -4.92
N ASN A 3 -19.64 -17.98 -4.05
CA ASN A 3 -19.28 -16.64 -3.57
C ASN A 3 -18.68 -15.89 -4.76
N ASN A 4 -19.31 -14.81 -5.19
CA ASN A 4 -18.68 -13.88 -6.12
C ASN A 4 -17.56 -13.17 -5.36
N ILE A 5 -16.32 -13.49 -5.71
CA ILE A 5 -15.12 -12.81 -5.17
C ILE A 5 -14.67 -11.80 -6.22
N ASP A 6 -14.71 -10.52 -5.88
CA ASP A 6 -14.29 -9.43 -6.76
C ASP A 6 -12.79 -9.15 -6.63
N TYR A 7 -12.22 -9.28 -5.41
CA TYR A 7 -10.83 -9.00 -5.10
C TYR A 7 -10.21 -10.08 -4.23
N ILE A 8 -8.96 -10.44 -4.52
CA ILE A 8 -8.10 -11.27 -3.68
C ILE A 8 -6.88 -10.42 -3.30
N LEU A 9 -6.63 -10.27 -2.01
CA LEU A 9 -5.46 -9.55 -1.48
C LEU A 9 -4.40 -10.55 -1.01
N TYR A 10 -3.19 -10.40 -1.52
CA TYR A 10 -2.02 -11.15 -1.08
C TYR A 10 -1.15 -10.26 -0.20
N ASP A 11 -0.99 -10.65 1.07
CA ASP A 11 -0.02 -10.02 1.98
C ASP A 11 1.33 -10.72 1.81
N LEU A 12 2.23 -10.06 1.08
CA LEU A 12 3.55 -10.61 0.77
C LEU A 12 4.53 -10.32 1.90
N SER A 13 5.31 -11.32 2.29
CA SER A 13 6.38 -11.14 3.27
C SER A 13 7.45 -10.17 2.75
N PRO A 14 8.14 -9.41 3.64
CA PRO A 14 9.11 -8.38 3.23
C PRO A 14 10.46 -9.00 2.79
N ASN A 15 10.43 -9.88 1.81
CA ASN A 15 11.62 -10.51 1.25
C ASN A 15 11.54 -10.58 -0.28
N VAL A 16 12.66 -10.83 -0.93
CA VAL A 16 12.78 -10.96 -2.40
C VAL A 16 12.91 -12.43 -2.83
N GLY A 17 12.25 -13.35 -2.10
CA GLY A 17 12.26 -14.78 -2.44
C GLY A 17 11.36 -15.12 -3.62
N GLY A 18 11.60 -16.27 -4.23
CA GLY A 18 10.89 -16.72 -5.44
C GLY A 18 9.37 -16.84 -5.29
N LEU A 19 8.84 -17.11 -4.09
CA LEU A 19 7.40 -17.10 -3.88
C LEU A 19 6.80 -15.71 -4.08
N ASN A 20 7.42 -14.67 -3.52
CA ASN A 20 6.96 -13.29 -3.70
C ASN A 20 7.06 -12.86 -5.16
N GLU A 21 8.10 -13.27 -5.87
CA GLU A 21 8.26 -13.04 -7.30
C GLU A 21 7.08 -13.63 -8.07
N VAL A 22 6.79 -14.92 -7.90
CA VAL A 22 5.70 -15.59 -8.61
C VAL A 22 4.35 -14.97 -8.28
N VAL A 23 4.05 -14.70 -7.00
CA VAL A 23 2.77 -14.12 -6.60
C VAL A 23 2.62 -12.71 -7.12
N LEU A 24 3.66 -11.87 -7.02
CA LEU A 24 3.62 -10.51 -7.55
C LEU A 24 3.40 -10.51 -9.06
N MET A 25 4.18 -11.29 -9.80
CA MET A 25 4.10 -11.33 -11.27
C MET A 25 2.83 -12.01 -11.79
N SER A 26 2.11 -12.76 -10.93
CA SER A 26 0.81 -13.36 -11.23
C SER A 26 -0.37 -12.45 -10.85
N SER A 27 -0.12 -11.40 -10.09
CA SER A 27 -1.15 -10.45 -9.66
C SER A 27 -1.53 -9.49 -10.80
N ASP A 28 -2.75 -8.94 -10.74
CA ASP A 28 -3.18 -7.89 -11.68
C ASP A 28 -2.61 -6.52 -11.27
N TYR A 29 -2.52 -6.27 -9.96
CA TYR A 29 -2.11 -4.99 -9.39
C TYR A 29 -1.21 -5.19 -8.18
N PHE A 30 -0.42 -4.17 -7.86
CA PHE A 30 0.31 -4.15 -6.59
C PHE A 30 0.43 -2.74 -6.01
N ILE A 31 0.55 -2.71 -4.67
CA ILE A 31 0.74 -1.52 -3.86
C ILE A 31 1.96 -1.77 -2.97
N VAL A 32 2.76 -0.74 -2.71
CA VAL A 32 3.96 -0.83 -1.87
C VAL A 32 3.76 -0.05 -0.58
N PRO A 33 3.48 -0.71 0.56
CA PRO A 33 3.50 -0.04 1.86
C PRO A 33 4.93 0.30 2.26
N VAL A 34 5.15 1.55 2.72
CA VAL A 34 6.46 2.05 3.15
C VAL A 34 6.37 2.78 4.48
N ALA A 35 7.37 2.61 5.34
CA ALA A 35 7.60 3.49 6.48
C ALA A 35 8.60 4.59 6.08
N PRO A 36 8.52 5.80 6.66
CA PRO A 36 9.41 6.90 6.32
C PRO A 36 10.78 6.73 6.99
N ASP A 37 11.58 5.82 6.44
CA ASP A 37 12.93 5.48 6.91
C ASP A 37 13.89 5.14 5.76
N PHE A 38 15.16 4.99 6.11
CA PHE A 38 16.23 4.62 5.17
C PHE A 38 15.99 3.26 4.50
N PHE A 39 15.49 2.27 5.24
CA PHE A 39 15.34 0.91 4.71
C PHE A 39 14.23 0.84 3.66
N CYS A 40 13.11 1.53 3.88
CA CYS A 40 12.04 1.62 2.88
C CYS A 40 12.48 2.43 1.64
N TRP A 41 13.23 3.51 1.81
CA TRP A 41 13.86 4.22 0.69
C TRP A 41 14.78 3.30 -0.14
N GLN A 42 15.63 2.51 0.55
CA GLN A 42 16.49 1.55 -0.12
C GLN A 42 15.69 0.41 -0.79
N ALA A 43 14.58 -0.02 -0.18
CA ALA A 43 13.69 -1.04 -0.74
C ALA A 43 13.07 -0.60 -2.07
N ILE A 44 12.62 0.67 -2.20
CA ILE A 44 12.13 1.22 -3.48
C ILE A 44 13.20 1.10 -4.58
N ARG A 45 14.46 1.42 -4.28
CA ARG A 45 15.58 1.28 -5.21
C ARG A 45 15.86 -0.18 -5.59
N SER A 46 15.63 -1.10 -4.68
CA SER A 46 15.77 -2.54 -4.94
C SER A 46 14.62 -3.06 -5.80
N LEU A 47 13.38 -2.67 -5.51
CA LEU A 47 12.21 -3.04 -6.30
C LEU A 47 12.32 -2.54 -7.74
N SER A 48 12.85 -1.32 -7.95
CA SER A 48 13.04 -0.76 -9.28
C SER A 48 13.96 -1.59 -10.19
N LYS A 49 14.82 -2.45 -9.61
CA LYS A 49 15.71 -3.38 -10.32
C LYS A 49 15.11 -4.80 -10.37
N ASN A 50 14.52 -5.24 -9.27
CA ASN A 50 14.04 -6.61 -9.15
C ASN A 50 12.80 -6.87 -9.99
N ILE A 51 11.82 -5.98 -10.02
CA ILE A 51 10.59 -6.18 -10.80
C ILE A 51 10.89 -6.32 -12.30
N PRO A 52 11.69 -5.44 -12.95
CA PRO A 52 12.08 -5.64 -14.35
C PRO A 52 12.88 -6.93 -14.60
N ARG A 53 13.72 -7.35 -13.64
CA ARG A 53 14.44 -8.62 -13.74
C ARG A 53 13.45 -9.80 -13.71
N TRP A 54 12.54 -9.84 -12.74
CA TRP A 54 11.52 -10.89 -12.63
C TRP A 54 10.62 -10.95 -13.86
N HIS A 55 10.22 -9.78 -14.36
CA HIS A 55 9.44 -9.69 -15.60
C HIS A 55 10.17 -10.38 -16.78
N LYS A 56 11.47 -10.14 -16.92
CA LYS A 56 12.30 -10.77 -17.95
C LYS A 56 12.49 -12.27 -17.73
N GLU A 57 12.79 -12.69 -16.51
CA GLU A 57 13.00 -14.10 -16.13
C GLU A 57 11.74 -14.93 -16.41
N LEU A 58 10.55 -14.40 -16.04
CA LEU A 58 9.27 -15.06 -16.34
C LEU A 58 8.91 -15.04 -17.83
N ALA A 59 9.24 -14.00 -18.58
CA ALA A 59 9.06 -13.99 -20.03
C ALA A 59 9.87 -15.11 -20.70
N LEU A 60 11.15 -15.25 -20.34
CA LEU A 60 12.01 -16.34 -20.84
C LEU A 60 11.51 -17.72 -20.42
N PHE A 61 11.00 -17.85 -19.18
CA PHE A 61 10.40 -19.12 -18.72
C PHE A 61 9.19 -19.49 -19.57
N LYS A 62 8.33 -18.52 -19.90
CA LYS A 62 7.15 -18.74 -20.76
C LYS A 62 7.53 -19.16 -22.18
N GLU A 63 8.55 -18.53 -22.77
CA GLU A 63 9.06 -18.84 -24.11
C GLU A 63 9.62 -20.26 -24.19
N ASN A 64 10.30 -20.74 -23.13
CA ASN A 64 10.96 -22.04 -23.11
C ASN A 64 10.04 -23.20 -22.69
N ASN A 65 8.86 -22.91 -22.16
CA ASN A 65 7.90 -23.92 -21.71
C ASN A 65 6.62 -23.83 -22.56
N ASP A 66 6.60 -24.57 -23.66
CA ASP A 66 5.45 -24.63 -24.59
C ASP A 66 4.14 -24.98 -23.86
N GLY A 67 3.58 -24.01 -23.27
CA GLY A 67 2.16 -23.70 -23.36
C GLY A 67 1.23 -24.13 -22.26
N ASN A 68 1.37 -25.14 -21.41
CA ASN A 68 0.19 -25.58 -20.66
C ASN A 68 0.08 -25.14 -19.18
N SER A 69 1.15 -24.83 -18.51
CA SER A 69 1.10 -24.37 -17.09
C SER A 69 1.48 -22.90 -16.89
N SER A 70 2.16 -22.28 -17.85
CA SER A 70 2.65 -20.90 -17.75
C SER A 70 1.67 -19.83 -18.29
N GLN A 71 0.59 -20.24 -18.96
CA GLN A 71 -0.40 -19.30 -19.53
C GLN A 71 -1.21 -18.53 -18.47
N SER A 72 -1.28 -19.03 -17.23
CA SER A 72 -2.01 -18.37 -16.15
C SER A 72 -1.30 -17.15 -15.57
N ILE A 73 0.02 -17.02 -15.76
CA ILE A 73 0.80 -15.88 -15.25
C ILE A 73 0.78 -14.77 -16.29
N LYS A 74 0.09 -13.67 -16.01
CA LYS A 74 0.01 -12.50 -16.90
C LYS A 74 1.37 -11.84 -17.12
N ASN A 75 2.22 -11.80 -16.09
CA ASN A 75 3.54 -11.17 -16.08
C ASN A 75 3.51 -9.66 -16.34
N ALA A 76 2.43 -9.00 -15.94
CA ALA A 76 2.25 -7.56 -16.14
C ALA A 76 1.48 -6.91 -14.98
N PRO A 77 1.94 -7.08 -13.72
CA PRO A 77 1.28 -6.47 -12.56
C PRO A 77 1.35 -4.95 -12.64
N GLN A 78 0.22 -4.27 -12.45
CA GLN A 78 0.14 -2.83 -12.58
C GLN A 78 0.41 -2.15 -11.23
N PHE A 79 1.44 -1.33 -11.14
CA PHE A 79 1.72 -0.52 -9.97
C PHE A 79 0.65 0.55 -9.79
N LEU A 80 -0.07 0.51 -8.69
CA LEU A 80 -1.06 1.52 -8.33
C LEU A 80 -0.41 2.70 -7.60
N GLY A 81 0.58 2.43 -6.76
CA GLY A 81 1.25 3.42 -5.95
C GLY A 81 1.76 2.86 -4.62
N MET A 82 2.23 3.75 -3.76
CA MET A 82 2.68 3.44 -2.41
C MET A 82 1.68 3.94 -1.37
N ILE A 83 1.79 3.38 -0.16
CA ILE A 83 1.12 3.86 1.05
C ILE A 83 2.22 4.22 2.05
N GLN A 84 2.31 5.49 2.42
CA GLN A 84 3.23 5.94 3.47
C GLN A 84 2.58 5.74 4.84
N GLN A 85 3.16 4.88 5.67
CA GLN A 85 2.55 4.48 6.94
C GLN A 85 3.53 4.58 8.13
N ARG A 86 2.98 4.45 9.37
CA ARG A 86 3.77 4.38 10.61
C ARG A 86 4.57 5.65 10.93
N TYR A 87 4.21 6.79 10.40
CA TYR A 87 4.78 8.07 10.85
C TYR A 87 4.04 8.59 12.09
N ARG A 88 4.71 9.43 12.88
CA ARG A 88 4.09 10.07 14.04
C ARG A 88 3.69 11.50 13.71
N PRO A 89 2.40 11.83 13.78
CA PRO A 89 1.96 13.19 13.56
C PRO A 89 2.22 14.06 14.80
N ARG A 90 2.55 15.34 14.56
CA ARG A 90 2.56 16.39 15.58
C ARG A 90 1.71 17.54 15.07
N LYS A 91 0.66 17.91 15.81
CA LYS A 91 -0.31 18.94 15.38
C LYS A 91 -0.92 18.65 13.99
N GLY A 92 -1.24 17.39 13.70
CA GLY A 92 -1.88 16.99 12.44
C GLY A 92 -0.95 16.78 11.24
N ALA A 93 0.34 17.11 11.35
CA ALA A 93 1.34 16.91 10.29
C ALA A 93 2.47 15.97 10.74
N PRO A 94 3.18 15.29 9.82
CA PRO A 94 4.34 14.49 10.16
C PRO A 94 5.44 15.34 10.83
N VAL A 95 6.20 14.76 11.74
CA VAL A 95 7.39 15.42 12.30
C VAL A 95 8.43 15.59 11.21
N LYS A 96 9.19 16.71 11.21
CA LYS A 96 10.17 17.07 10.17
C LYS A 96 11.13 15.94 9.76
N SER A 97 11.53 15.08 10.69
CA SER A 97 12.38 13.92 10.37
C SER A 97 11.66 12.91 9.50
N PHE A 98 10.36 12.68 9.72
CA PHE A 98 9.55 11.81 8.86
C PHE A 98 9.24 12.49 7.53
N GLU A 99 8.95 13.79 7.50
CA GLU A 99 8.71 14.54 6.25
C GLU A 99 9.86 14.39 5.26
N LYS A 100 11.11 14.46 5.74
CA LYS A 100 12.29 14.27 4.89
C LYS A 100 12.33 12.89 4.25
N TRP A 101 12.04 11.82 5.02
CA TRP A 101 12.01 10.47 4.48
C TRP A 101 10.81 10.24 3.58
N MET A 102 9.64 10.78 3.92
CA MET A 102 8.45 10.73 3.07
C MET A 102 8.72 11.38 1.71
N ALA A 103 9.35 12.55 1.71
CA ALA A 103 9.74 13.23 0.48
C ALA A 103 10.80 12.44 -0.32
N ALA A 104 11.84 11.91 0.35
CA ALA A 104 12.88 11.13 -0.30
C ALA A 104 12.35 9.82 -0.92
N ILE A 105 11.39 9.15 -0.25
CA ILE A 105 10.74 7.95 -0.78
C ILE A 105 9.87 8.31 -1.98
N ARG A 106 9.10 9.40 -1.91
CA ARG A 106 8.29 9.89 -3.02
C ARG A 106 9.16 10.20 -4.25
N ASP A 107 10.27 10.92 -4.03
CA ASP A 107 11.24 11.20 -5.09
C ASP A 107 11.83 9.91 -5.69
N ALA A 108 12.18 8.93 -4.86
CA ALA A 108 12.69 7.64 -5.34
C ALA A 108 11.64 6.85 -6.14
N VAL A 109 10.37 6.91 -5.76
CA VAL A 109 9.28 6.32 -6.55
C VAL A 109 9.17 7.03 -7.89
N ASP A 110 9.10 8.35 -7.90
CA ASP A 110 8.90 9.13 -9.10
C ASP A 110 10.10 9.08 -10.07
N SER A 111 11.33 9.17 -9.54
CA SER A 111 12.53 9.29 -10.36
C SER A 111 13.20 7.95 -10.71
N ILE A 112 12.92 6.88 -9.95
CA ILE A 112 13.61 5.60 -10.12
C ILE A 112 12.62 4.47 -10.40
N LEU A 113 11.62 4.25 -9.54
CA LEU A 113 10.70 3.11 -9.69
C LEU A 113 9.80 3.28 -10.90
N VAL A 114 9.09 4.39 -11.00
CA VAL A 114 8.13 4.68 -12.07
C VAL A 114 8.76 4.54 -13.46
N PRO A 115 9.91 5.18 -13.78
CA PRO A 115 10.51 5.06 -15.12
C PRO A 115 10.94 3.62 -15.47
N ASN A 116 11.29 2.80 -14.49
CA ASN A 116 11.65 1.41 -14.73
C ASN A 116 10.44 0.51 -14.95
N LEU A 117 9.31 0.79 -14.28
CA LEU A 117 8.05 0.09 -14.49
C LEU A 117 7.38 0.49 -15.82
N GLU A 118 7.51 1.73 -16.24
CA GLU A 118 7.04 2.21 -17.54
C GLU A 118 7.70 1.43 -18.70
N LYS A 119 9.00 1.15 -18.62
CA LYS A 119 9.74 0.39 -19.64
C LYS A 119 9.20 -1.03 -19.87
N ILE A 120 8.57 -1.60 -18.87
CA ILE A 120 7.99 -2.96 -18.92
C ILE A 120 6.46 -2.95 -18.87
N THR A 121 5.83 -1.77 -18.99
CA THR A 121 4.36 -1.58 -18.95
C THR A 121 3.67 -2.12 -17.69
N CYS A 122 4.37 -2.17 -16.56
CA CYS A 122 3.87 -2.65 -15.27
C CYS A 122 3.42 -1.50 -14.36
N ILE A 123 2.68 -0.55 -14.88
CA ILE A 123 2.26 0.66 -14.16
C ILE A 123 0.96 1.24 -14.71
N ILE A 124 0.09 1.72 -13.86
CA ILE A 124 -1.06 2.54 -14.26
C ILE A 124 -0.56 3.94 -14.69
N PRO A 125 -1.07 4.51 -15.77
CA PRO A 125 -0.71 5.86 -16.23
C PRO A 125 -0.90 6.92 -15.13
N ARG A 126 0.07 7.84 -15.03
CA ARG A 126 0.13 8.88 -13.99
C ARG A 126 -1.13 9.74 -13.91
N ASP A 127 -1.68 10.11 -15.05
CA ASP A 127 -2.91 10.90 -15.15
C ASP A 127 -4.13 10.18 -14.55
N LYS A 128 -4.25 8.88 -14.77
CA LYS A 128 -5.30 8.06 -14.15
C LYS A 128 -5.16 8.01 -12.63
N VAL A 129 -3.92 7.80 -12.13
CA VAL A 129 -3.67 7.78 -10.69
C VAL A 129 -3.98 9.15 -10.06
N GLN A 130 -3.53 10.24 -10.68
CA GLN A 130 -3.83 11.59 -10.20
C GLN A 130 -5.32 11.90 -10.24
N HIS A 131 -6.03 11.47 -11.27
CA HIS A 131 -7.48 11.61 -11.37
C HIS A 131 -8.20 10.89 -10.22
N ALA A 132 -7.83 9.63 -9.94
CA ALA A 132 -8.42 8.86 -8.84
C ALA A 132 -8.16 9.52 -7.48
N ILE A 133 -6.96 10.08 -7.24
CA ILE A 133 -6.62 10.82 -6.04
C ILE A 133 -7.50 12.07 -5.92
N ASN A 134 -7.58 12.89 -6.95
CA ASN A 134 -8.35 14.13 -6.94
C ASN A 134 -9.85 13.89 -6.70
N LYS A 135 -10.37 12.79 -7.24
CA LYS A 135 -11.79 12.40 -7.09
C LYS A 135 -12.15 11.93 -5.68
N THR A 136 -11.20 11.37 -4.95
CA THR A 136 -11.45 10.65 -3.69
C THR A 136 -10.80 11.30 -2.47
N THR A 137 -10.00 12.34 -2.64
CA THR A 137 -9.30 13.00 -1.55
C THR A 137 -10.08 14.21 -1.07
N VAL A 138 -10.46 14.20 0.20
CA VAL A 138 -11.16 15.32 0.83
C VAL A 138 -10.17 16.35 1.39
N SER A 139 -8.96 15.91 1.78
CA SER A 139 -7.87 16.78 2.26
C SER A 139 -6.54 16.03 2.27
N GLY A 140 -5.47 16.67 1.89
CA GLY A 140 -4.10 16.16 1.99
C GLY A 140 -3.28 16.32 0.70
N ASP A 141 -1.96 16.48 0.85
CA ASP A 141 -1.00 16.62 -0.24
C ASP A 141 -0.61 15.25 -0.83
N LEU A 142 -1.60 14.52 -1.35
CA LEU A 142 -1.34 13.29 -2.10
C LEU A 142 -0.99 13.64 -3.54
N SER A 143 0.00 12.96 -4.08
CA SER A 143 0.42 13.07 -5.48
C SER A 143 0.26 11.72 -6.18
N ALA A 144 0.39 11.71 -7.51
CA ALA A 144 0.36 10.45 -8.26
C ALA A 144 1.33 9.44 -7.65
N TYR A 145 0.87 8.20 -7.47
CA TYR A 145 1.55 7.09 -6.83
C TYR A 145 1.80 7.20 -5.31
N ASP A 146 1.33 8.26 -4.65
CA ASP A 146 1.29 8.39 -3.18
C ASP A 146 -0.17 8.27 -2.73
N LEU A 147 -0.65 7.05 -2.53
CA LEU A 147 -2.08 6.74 -2.42
C LEU A 147 -2.67 7.12 -1.07
N ALA A 148 -1.92 7.03 0.01
CA ALA A 148 -2.40 7.33 1.34
C ALA A 148 -1.26 7.58 2.33
N HIS A 149 -1.53 8.44 3.32
CA HIS A 149 -0.68 8.62 4.49
C HIS A 149 -1.41 8.09 5.72
N ILE A 150 -0.88 7.02 6.34
CA ILE A 150 -1.48 6.37 7.51
C ILE A 150 -0.52 6.52 8.69
N SER A 151 -0.92 7.26 9.69
CA SER A 151 -0.09 7.46 10.89
C SER A 151 0.04 6.19 11.73
N ASP A 152 0.92 6.21 12.73
CA ASP A 152 1.04 5.14 13.71
C ASP A 152 -0.28 4.98 14.48
N PHE A 153 -0.74 3.74 14.62
CA PHE A 153 -1.98 3.41 15.32
C PHE A 153 -1.87 3.56 16.84
N ASN A 154 -0.66 3.79 17.36
CA ASN A 154 -0.39 3.88 18.79
C ASN A 154 -1.00 2.69 19.57
N SER A 155 -1.65 2.96 20.72
CA SER A 155 -2.25 1.91 21.54
C SER A 155 -3.43 1.17 20.89
N LEU A 156 -4.05 1.70 19.84
CA LEU A 156 -5.11 1.00 19.12
C LEU A 156 -4.62 -0.29 18.45
N ILE A 157 -3.33 -0.36 18.07
CA ILE A 157 -2.77 -1.58 17.47
C ILE A 157 -2.77 -2.75 18.44
N ALA A 158 -2.48 -2.52 19.71
CA ALA A 158 -2.48 -3.57 20.74
C ALA A 158 -3.90 -4.14 20.93
N ILE A 159 -4.92 -3.29 20.98
CA ILE A 159 -6.33 -3.70 21.06
C ILE A 159 -6.73 -4.48 19.81
N SER A 160 -6.38 -3.98 18.64
CA SER A 160 -6.64 -4.62 17.35
C SER A 160 -6.08 -6.05 17.30
N GLN A 161 -4.83 -6.22 17.71
CA GLN A 161 -4.16 -7.52 17.75
C GLN A 161 -4.78 -8.47 18.77
N GLN A 162 -5.08 -7.97 19.98
CA GLN A 162 -5.70 -8.77 21.03
C GLN A 162 -7.10 -9.29 20.63
N LEU A 163 -7.87 -8.47 19.91
CA LEU A 163 -9.23 -8.77 19.49
C LEU A 163 -9.33 -9.39 18.10
N ALA A 164 -8.22 -9.54 17.40
CA ALA A 164 -8.18 -9.92 15.96
C ALA A 164 -9.18 -9.09 15.13
N THR A 165 -9.25 -7.79 15.41
CA THR A 165 -10.22 -6.86 14.81
C THR A 165 -9.46 -5.69 14.17
N PRO A 166 -9.75 -5.30 12.92
CA PRO A 166 -9.12 -4.14 12.30
C PRO A 166 -9.29 -2.87 13.14
N VAL A 167 -8.24 -2.03 13.23
CA VAL A 167 -8.21 -0.83 14.07
C VAL A 167 -9.46 0.04 13.87
N PHE A 168 -9.89 0.24 12.65
CA PHE A 168 -11.05 1.06 12.30
C PHE A 168 -12.41 0.38 12.59
N SER A 169 -12.42 -0.89 12.96
CA SER A 169 -13.64 -1.65 13.31
C SER A 169 -13.77 -1.90 14.82
N ILE A 170 -12.83 -1.42 15.64
CA ILE A 170 -12.88 -1.54 17.09
C ILE A 170 -14.08 -0.75 17.61
N SER A 171 -14.97 -1.39 18.37
CA SER A 171 -16.15 -0.75 18.93
C SER A 171 -15.80 0.17 20.11
N ASP A 172 -16.70 1.10 20.41
CA ASP A 172 -16.59 1.97 21.58
C ASP A 172 -16.49 1.20 22.89
N GLN A 173 -17.19 0.06 22.98
CA GLN A 173 -17.14 -0.79 24.18
C GLN A 173 -15.78 -1.44 24.30
N GLN A 174 -15.22 -1.98 23.23
CA GLN A 174 -13.89 -2.59 23.25
C GLN A 174 -12.78 -1.60 23.63
N ILE A 175 -12.89 -0.32 23.21
CA ILE A 175 -11.97 0.72 23.67
C ILE A 175 -12.14 0.98 25.18
N ARG A 176 -13.36 1.04 25.69
CA ARG A 176 -13.60 1.18 27.15
C ARG A 176 -13.03 0.01 27.94
N ASP A 177 -13.27 -1.20 27.47
CA ASP A 177 -12.83 -2.44 28.13
C ASP A 177 -11.29 -2.57 28.17
N SER A 178 -10.56 -1.82 27.33
CA SER A 178 -9.09 -1.70 27.41
C SER A 178 -8.60 -0.83 28.58
N GLY A 179 -9.48 -0.35 29.43
CA GLY A 179 -9.13 0.45 30.63
C GLY A 179 -8.94 1.94 30.34
N GLN A 180 -9.43 2.45 29.22
CA GLN A 180 -9.32 3.87 28.87
C GLN A 180 -10.57 4.65 29.31
N PHE A 181 -10.36 5.82 29.95
CA PHE A 181 -11.41 6.66 30.47
C PHE A 181 -11.20 8.14 30.10
N GLY A 182 -12.29 8.91 30.19
CA GLY A 182 -12.25 10.37 30.03
C GLY A 182 -11.66 10.84 28.70
N HIS A 183 -10.70 11.75 28.76
CA HIS A 183 -10.08 12.35 27.56
C HIS A 183 -9.33 11.31 26.70
N ALA A 184 -8.63 10.35 27.32
CA ALA A 184 -7.90 9.32 26.60
C ALA A 184 -8.85 8.43 25.78
N LEU A 185 -9.99 8.05 26.33
CA LEU A 185 -11.04 7.32 25.60
C LEU A 185 -11.54 8.08 24.38
N ASN A 186 -11.84 9.36 24.54
CA ASN A 186 -12.33 10.20 23.43
C ASN A 186 -11.26 10.37 22.33
N THR A 187 -9.99 10.55 22.70
CA THR A 187 -8.88 10.63 21.76
C THR A 187 -8.74 9.33 20.95
N MET A 188 -8.84 8.17 21.61
CA MET A 188 -8.76 6.88 20.91
C MET A 188 -9.92 6.67 19.94
N LYS A 189 -11.14 7.03 20.31
CA LYS A 189 -12.31 6.98 19.42
C LYS A 189 -12.11 7.89 18.19
N SER A 190 -11.72 9.13 18.43
CA SER A 190 -11.45 10.07 17.32
C SER A 190 -10.35 9.56 16.39
N SER A 191 -9.29 8.94 16.93
CA SER A 191 -8.22 8.34 16.14
C SER A 191 -8.73 7.16 15.31
N ARG A 192 -9.52 6.24 15.91
CA ARG A 192 -10.16 5.14 15.19
C ARG A 192 -11.02 5.63 14.03
N ASP A 193 -11.83 6.66 14.27
CA ASP A 193 -12.73 7.23 13.26
C ASP A 193 -11.93 7.88 12.13
N ALA A 194 -10.84 8.57 12.46
CA ALA A 194 -9.92 9.13 11.46
C ALA A 194 -9.27 8.03 10.60
N PHE A 195 -8.84 6.92 11.20
CA PHE A 195 -8.34 5.76 10.44
C PHE A 195 -9.41 5.16 9.52
N ASN A 196 -10.66 5.05 10.00
CA ASN A 196 -11.74 4.58 9.16
C ASN A 196 -11.90 5.42 7.89
N GLU A 197 -11.88 6.74 7.99
CA GLU A 197 -11.95 7.63 6.83
C GLU A 197 -10.72 7.52 5.92
N GLN A 198 -9.52 7.38 6.48
CA GLN A 198 -8.30 7.15 5.68
C GLN A 198 -8.37 5.85 4.89
N PHE A 199 -8.79 4.74 5.51
CA PHE A 199 -8.94 3.45 4.83
C PHE A 199 -10.07 3.44 3.80
N LYS A 200 -11.19 4.12 4.06
CA LYS A 200 -12.25 4.32 3.07
C LYS A 200 -11.74 5.08 1.84
N GLY A 201 -11.01 6.16 2.05
CA GLY A 201 -10.43 6.93 0.95
C GLY A 201 -9.43 6.10 0.12
N LEU A 202 -8.57 5.31 0.80
CA LEU A 202 -7.67 4.39 0.12
C LEU A 202 -8.44 3.33 -0.68
N ALA A 203 -9.45 2.69 -0.09
CA ALA A 203 -10.27 1.71 -0.78
C ALA A 203 -10.97 2.29 -2.02
N GLN A 204 -11.51 3.50 -1.93
CA GLN A 204 -12.12 4.18 -3.07
C GLN A 204 -11.11 4.42 -4.21
N ARG A 205 -9.85 4.82 -3.88
CA ARG A 205 -8.79 5.00 -4.90
C ARG A 205 -8.45 3.68 -5.58
N VAL A 206 -8.30 2.61 -4.80
CA VAL A 206 -8.03 1.27 -5.36
C VAL A 206 -9.17 0.84 -6.27
N LEU A 207 -10.42 0.95 -5.83
CA LEU A 207 -11.59 0.62 -6.64
C LEU A 207 -11.67 1.46 -7.93
N GLU A 208 -11.31 2.74 -7.90
CA GLU A 208 -11.31 3.59 -9.08
C GLU A 208 -10.20 3.20 -10.08
N LEU A 209 -9.04 2.78 -9.59
CA LEU A 209 -7.88 2.41 -10.40
C LEU A 209 -7.98 0.99 -10.99
N THR A 210 -8.83 0.14 -10.44
CA THR A 210 -8.96 -1.28 -10.82
C THR A 210 -10.24 -1.64 -11.55
N LYS A 211 -11.00 -0.63 -11.96
CA LYS A 211 -12.21 -0.78 -12.80
C LYS A 211 -11.91 -1.16 -14.23
#